data_6e7224fe8f72b23ef3f7b0faeb974140
#
_entry.id   6e7224fe8f72b23ef3f7b0faeb974140
#
_cell.length_a   1.000
_cell.length_b   1.000
_cell.length_c   1.000
_cell.angle_alpha   90.00
_cell.angle_beta   90.00
_cell.angle_gamma   90.00
#
_symmetry.space_group_name_H-M   'P 1'
#
loop_
_entity.id
_entity.type
_entity.pdbx_description
1 polymer ?
#
loop_
_entity_poly.entity_id
_entity_poly.type
_entity_poly.pdbx_seq_one_letter_code
_entity_poly.pdbx_strand_id
1 'polypeptide(L)'
;MGYTMRDDDVVGLAVALNAETHRKGRELYFKYCPYCNGGGHDKDTFSVNLDTGAFKCFRSSCGMTGHFVQLARDFNYPLEFDDEQKKKYRTLPPVKIVTRDKAVEYLRSRGISEITTRKYNITVGDKRDNLLMFPFFDENNVLTSVKYRKTDFVKGRDNQKEWFEKNTKPILFGMNRCTEKHDRLIVTEGQIDSLSVADCQIDNAVSVPGGQSNKTWVPFCYDFVDSFDEIVIFGDHEHGHVTLVDQFTTSFPHKKLKVVRAQDYLGEKDANAILQKYGCKAICDAVNNAEEIPVTAVKKLSQVKAVNLDKQEHIRTGIYDVDRYIGGIYMGQVVVITGKRGEGKSTLASQIIANALDQSDLDGNPYSIFVYSGELPDYHFKRWLDLQIAGKQNVIRSVNEYGDETYDIPDDVVDKINRWYDDRAYIFDNTAVTAEIKLDGDNAKRDGKISLLGTIETAIRRFNVKLILIDNLMTALDVDLSKELYRAQSDFVNAVKYIAVKYNVAIILIAHPRKTADGIELNADSVSGSGDITNRVDLVLTYSKNSDDDKDDFQSKIAIVKNRLTGNVADNIKVAYSQICKRTATKKQQKNKRKWGKIYGCFKEVDTAEDEDLPPF
;
A
#
# COMPACT_ATOMS: atom_id res chain seq x y z
N MET A 1 10.27 -35.51 1.58
CA MET A 1 9.68 -35.79 2.90
C MET A 1 8.47 -34.89 3.09
N GLY A 2 7.27 -35.45 3.25
CA GLY A 2 6.05 -34.65 3.44
C GLY A 2 5.84 -34.38 4.93
N TYR A 3 5.41 -33.18 5.27
CA TYR A 3 5.00 -32.81 6.62
C TYR A 3 3.48 -32.93 6.75
N THR A 4 3.01 -33.72 7.74
CA THR A 4 1.60 -33.69 8.17
C THR A 4 1.51 -32.79 9.39
N MET A 5 0.77 -31.70 9.26
CA MET A 5 0.55 -30.80 10.35
C MET A 5 -0.19 -31.51 11.49
N ARG A 6 0.33 -31.37 12.70
CA ARG A 6 -0.33 -31.79 13.93
C ARG A 6 -0.78 -30.55 14.70
N ASP A 7 -1.89 -30.63 15.37
CA ASP A 7 -2.35 -29.57 16.28
C ASP A 7 -1.23 -29.20 17.28
N ASP A 8 -0.49 -30.19 17.77
CA ASP A 8 0.60 -30.04 18.74
C ASP A 8 1.80 -29.26 18.17
N ASP A 9 2.08 -29.35 16.87
CA ASP A 9 3.17 -28.60 16.24
C ASP A 9 2.85 -27.09 16.19
N VAL A 10 1.58 -26.73 15.92
CA VAL A 10 1.15 -25.33 15.91
C VAL A 10 1.17 -24.76 17.33
N VAL A 11 0.74 -25.55 18.31
CA VAL A 11 0.80 -25.19 19.74
C VAL A 11 2.27 -25.09 20.18
N GLY A 12 3.11 -26.04 19.78
CA GLY A 12 4.55 -26.04 20.08
C GLY A 12 5.28 -24.81 19.52
N LEU A 13 4.97 -24.43 18.29
CA LEU A 13 5.48 -23.18 17.72
C LEU A 13 5.01 -21.96 18.52
N ALA A 14 3.73 -21.92 18.92
CA ALA A 14 3.20 -20.83 19.72
C ALA A 14 3.93 -20.71 21.08
N VAL A 15 4.20 -21.84 21.72
CA VAL A 15 5.00 -21.89 22.96
C VAL A 15 6.43 -21.42 22.73
N ALA A 16 7.08 -21.84 21.65
CA ALA A 16 8.44 -21.42 21.30
C ALA A 16 8.52 -19.90 21.03
N LEU A 17 7.45 -19.32 20.50
CA LEU A 17 7.32 -17.87 20.28
C LEU A 17 6.83 -17.10 21.51
N ASN A 18 6.61 -17.77 22.63
CA ASN A 18 6.03 -17.20 23.85
C ASN A 18 4.68 -16.51 23.59
N ALA A 19 3.91 -17.03 22.63
CA ALA A 19 2.66 -16.47 22.17
C ALA A 19 1.46 -17.08 22.91
N GLU A 20 0.59 -16.23 23.45
CA GLU A 20 -0.69 -16.66 23.97
C GLU A 20 -1.62 -17.03 22.80
N THR A 21 -2.29 -18.18 22.91
CA THR A 21 -3.22 -18.66 21.88
C THR A 21 -4.55 -19.08 22.47
N HIS A 22 -5.60 -19.03 21.64
CA HIS A 22 -6.88 -19.65 21.95
C HIS A 22 -7.49 -20.30 20.71
N ARG A 23 -8.28 -21.34 20.92
CA ARG A 23 -8.89 -22.11 19.83
C ARG A 23 -10.36 -21.71 19.64
N LYS A 24 -10.75 -21.50 18.37
CA LYS A 24 -12.15 -21.31 17.99
C LYS A 24 -12.47 -22.21 16.80
N GLY A 25 -13.13 -23.32 17.07
CA GLY A 25 -13.38 -24.36 16.05
C GLY A 25 -12.09 -25.01 15.55
N ARG A 26 -11.80 -24.88 14.27
CA ARG A 26 -10.58 -25.40 13.62
C ARG A 26 -9.48 -24.37 13.46
N GLU A 27 -9.69 -23.15 13.94
CA GLU A 27 -8.70 -22.08 13.92
C GLU A 27 -8.03 -21.96 15.29
N LEU A 28 -6.69 -21.90 15.30
CA LEU A 28 -5.89 -21.52 16.45
C LEU A 28 -5.48 -20.06 16.26
N TYR A 29 -6.04 -19.18 17.08
CA TYR A 29 -5.73 -17.76 17.06
C TYR A 29 -4.54 -17.46 17.96
N PHE A 30 -3.62 -16.65 17.45
CA PHE A 30 -2.53 -16.09 18.23
C PHE A 30 -2.95 -14.70 18.71
N LYS A 31 -2.72 -14.42 19.99
CA LYS A 31 -3.02 -13.11 20.57
C LYS A 31 -2.41 -11.97 19.75
N TYR A 32 -1.21 -12.18 19.22
CA TYR A 32 -0.54 -11.27 18.31
C TYR A 32 0.06 -12.03 17.13
N CYS A 33 0.02 -11.41 15.96
CA CYS A 33 0.63 -11.99 14.76
C CYS A 33 2.16 -12.08 14.93
N PRO A 34 2.79 -13.24 14.69
CA PRO A 34 4.24 -13.39 14.82
C PRO A 34 5.05 -12.45 13.92
N TYR A 35 4.54 -12.11 12.75
CA TYR A 35 5.24 -11.25 11.79
C TYR A 35 5.16 -9.76 12.09
N CYS A 36 4.02 -9.26 12.59
CA CYS A 36 3.81 -7.83 12.83
C CYS A 36 3.52 -7.49 14.28
N ASN A 37 3.61 -8.46 15.18
CA ASN A 37 3.31 -8.34 16.60
C ASN A 37 1.93 -7.70 16.89
N GLY A 38 0.94 -7.99 16.01
CA GLY A 38 -0.42 -7.46 16.10
C GLY A 38 -0.50 -5.92 16.05
N GLY A 39 0.60 -5.24 15.65
CA GLY A 39 0.75 -3.80 15.85
C GLY A 39 0.63 -3.39 17.32
N GLY A 40 0.68 -4.37 18.26
CA GLY A 40 0.61 -4.21 19.72
C GLY A 40 -0.80 -4.04 20.29
N HIS A 41 -1.85 -3.98 19.46
CA HIS A 41 -3.21 -3.71 19.93
C HIS A 41 -4.25 -4.69 19.39
N ASP A 42 -4.07 -5.13 18.14
CA ASP A 42 -5.05 -5.99 17.50
C ASP A 42 -4.82 -7.43 17.92
N LYS A 43 -5.56 -7.86 18.93
CA LYS A 43 -5.58 -9.26 19.36
C LYS A 43 -6.34 -10.10 18.35
N ASP A 44 -5.95 -11.38 18.25
CA ASP A 44 -6.66 -12.39 17.48
C ASP A 44 -6.76 -12.09 15.98
N THR A 45 -5.82 -11.31 15.46
CA THR A 45 -5.74 -10.96 14.03
C THR A 45 -4.87 -11.94 13.23
N PHE A 46 -4.36 -12.99 13.85
CA PHE A 46 -3.60 -14.02 13.19
C PHE A 46 -4.14 -15.39 13.61
N SER A 47 -4.43 -16.23 12.62
CA SER A 47 -4.83 -17.60 12.88
C SER A 47 -4.11 -18.60 12.00
N VAL A 48 -4.05 -19.84 12.49
CA VAL A 48 -3.62 -21.02 11.74
C VAL A 48 -4.78 -22.01 11.73
N ASN A 49 -5.18 -22.43 10.54
CA ASN A 49 -6.19 -23.46 10.38
C ASN A 49 -5.57 -24.83 10.64
N LEU A 50 -6.10 -25.54 11.62
CA LEU A 50 -5.55 -26.81 12.11
C LEU A 50 -5.80 -28.00 11.17
N ASP A 51 -6.70 -27.88 10.18
CA ASP A 51 -6.92 -28.93 9.18
C ASP A 51 -6.05 -28.75 7.94
N THR A 52 -5.87 -27.49 7.52
CA THR A 52 -5.20 -27.18 6.25
C THR A 52 -3.78 -26.64 6.42
N GLY A 53 -3.42 -26.20 7.62
CA GLY A 53 -2.16 -25.52 7.90
C GLY A 53 -2.07 -24.11 7.32
N ALA A 54 -3.12 -23.61 6.70
CA ALA A 54 -3.13 -22.25 6.18
C ALA A 54 -3.11 -21.27 7.35
N PHE A 55 -2.22 -20.26 7.28
CA PHE A 55 -2.24 -19.15 8.22
C PHE A 55 -2.54 -17.84 7.52
N LYS A 56 -3.12 -16.92 8.28
CA LYS A 56 -3.44 -15.57 7.79
C LYS A 56 -3.37 -14.54 8.90
N CYS A 57 -2.73 -13.41 8.60
CA CYS A 57 -2.89 -12.18 9.36
C CYS A 57 -4.00 -11.35 8.74
N PHE A 58 -5.04 -11.02 9.51
CA PHE A 58 -6.20 -10.25 9.04
C PHE A 58 -5.96 -8.74 9.04
N ARG A 59 -4.81 -8.27 9.53
CA ARG A 59 -4.46 -6.86 9.46
C ARG A 59 -4.06 -6.46 8.04
N SER A 60 -4.71 -5.46 7.50
CA SER A 60 -4.43 -4.93 6.15
C SER A 60 -2.99 -4.44 5.98
N SER A 61 -2.37 -3.95 7.07
CA SER A 61 -0.98 -3.48 7.08
C SER A 61 0.06 -4.61 7.09
N CYS A 62 -0.34 -5.84 7.45
CA CYS A 62 0.53 -7.02 7.46
C CYS A 62 0.17 -7.98 6.34
N GLY A 63 -1.09 -8.44 6.30
CA GLY A 63 -1.62 -9.30 5.24
C GLY A 63 -0.92 -10.64 5.03
N MET A 64 0.04 -11.01 5.91
CA MET A 64 0.82 -12.24 5.76
C MET A 64 -0.10 -13.46 5.71
N THR A 65 0.07 -14.26 4.68
CA THR A 65 -0.63 -15.53 4.48
C THR A 65 0.36 -16.58 4.03
N GLY A 66 0.11 -17.83 4.37
CA GLY A 66 0.97 -18.92 3.94
C GLY A 66 0.53 -20.24 4.55
N HIS A 67 1.45 -21.19 4.58
CA HIS A 67 1.24 -22.51 5.17
C HIS A 67 2.13 -22.69 6.40
N PHE A 68 1.70 -23.50 7.37
CA PHE A 68 2.38 -23.71 8.64
C PHE A 68 3.87 -24.10 8.51
N VAL A 69 4.24 -24.86 7.48
CA VAL A 69 5.64 -25.20 7.21
C VAL A 69 6.48 -23.95 6.93
N GLN A 70 5.94 -22.97 6.22
CA GLN A 70 6.60 -21.68 6.02
C GLN A 70 6.71 -20.91 7.34
N LEU A 71 5.61 -20.85 8.11
CA LEU A 71 5.60 -20.20 9.43
C LEU A 71 6.66 -20.80 10.36
N ALA A 72 6.76 -22.13 10.43
CA ALA A 72 7.75 -22.82 11.24
C ALA A 72 9.20 -22.51 10.78
N ARG A 73 9.44 -22.45 9.48
CA ARG A 73 10.75 -22.10 8.89
C ARG A 73 11.13 -20.67 9.21
N ASP A 74 10.21 -19.73 9.02
CA ASP A 74 10.45 -18.29 9.24
C ASP A 74 10.84 -17.99 10.70
N PHE A 75 10.37 -18.83 11.63
CA PHE A 75 10.70 -18.72 13.06
C PHE A 75 11.65 -19.80 13.58
N ASN A 76 12.36 -20.49 12.69
CA ASN A 76 13.34 -21.54 13.03
C ASN A 76 12.79 -22.62 13.97
N TYR A 77 11.50 -22.95 13.86
CA TYR A 77 10.88 -24.00 14.64
C TYR A 77 11.12 -25.37 13.99
N PRO A 78 11.74 -26.34 14.70
CA PRO A 78 12.02 -27.65 14.14
C PRO A 78 10.71 -28.42 13.94
N LEU A 79 10.46 -28.87 12.69
CA LEU A 79 9.36 -29.76 12.37
C LEU A 79 9.85 -31.19 12.28
N GLU A 80 9.21 -32.09 12.96
CA GLU A 80 9.42 -33.51 12.75
C GLU A 80 8.59 -33.98 11.55
N PHE A 81 9.26 -34.37 10.49
CA PHE A 81 8.62 -34.90 9.28
C PHE A 81 8.25 -36.35 9.47
N ASP A 82 6.96 -36.64 9.48
CA ASP A 82 6.46 -37.99 9.70
C ASP A 82 6.68 -38.93 8.51
N ASP A 83 7.21 -40.09 8.81
CA ASP A 83 7.19 -41.25 7.87
C ASP A 83 5.74 -41.80 7.66
N GLU A 84 4.76 -41.39 8.47
CA GLU A 84 3.36 -41.83 8.35
C GLU A 84 2.61 -41.28 7.14
N GLN A 85 3.06 -40.19 6.50
CA GLN A 85 2.45 -39.74 5.23
C GLN A 85 2.62 -40.72 4.08
N LYS A 86 3.59 -41.62 4.13
CA LYS A 86 3.70 -42.72 3.16
C LYS A 86 2.46 -43.64 3.18
N LYS A 87 1.73 -43.69 4.29
CA LYS A 87 0.50 -44.49 4.41
C LYS A 87 -0.75 -43.84 3.82
N LYS A 88 -0.78 -42.53 3.61
CA LYS A 88 -1.94 -41.78 3.08
C LYS A 88 -2.08 -41.91 1.57
N TYR A 89 -0.98 -42.04 0.86
CA TYR A 89 -0.98 -42.16 -0.58
C TYR A 89 -0.62 -43.57 -1.00
N ARG A 90 -1.38 -44.12 -1.96
CA ARG A 90 -1.14 -45.44 -2.52
C ARG A 90 0.11 -45.38 -3.41
N THR A 91 1.05 -46.29 -3.22
CA THR A 91 2.13 -46.55 -4.15
C THR A 91 1.60 -47.37 -5.32
N LEU A 92 1.79 -46.89 -6.53
CA LEU A 92 1.43 -47.62 -7.72
C LEU A 92 2.49 -48.71 -8.02
N PRO A 93 2.07 -49.92 -8.48
CA PRO A 93 3.04 -50.94 -8.86
C PRO A 93 3.87 -50.47 -10.06
N PRO A 94 5.13 -50.85 -10.18
CA PRO A 94 5.93 -50.56 -11.34
C PRO A 94 5.32 -51.30 -12.55
N VAL A 95 4.79 -50.52 -13.50
CA VAL A 95 4.18 -51.01 -14.74
C VAL A 95 4.92 -50.43 -15.92
N LYS A 96 5.31 -51.32 -16.88
CA LYS A 96 5.82 -50.83 -18.16
C LYS A 96 4.66 -50.31 -19.01
N ILE A 97 4.57 -48.98 -19.08
CA ILE A 97 3.56 -48.33 -19.90
C ILE A 97 4.01 -48.31 -21.35
N VAL A 98 3.20 -48.90 -22.23
CA VAL A 98 3.44 -48.91 -23.66
C VAL A 98 2.46 -47.97 -24.34
N THR A 99 2.99 -47.00 -25.06
CA THR A 99 2.16 -46.06 -25.84
C THR A 99 1.46 -46.79 -26.99
N ARG A 100 0.15 -46.64 -27.08
CA ARG A 100 -0.70 -47.22 -28.13
C ARG A 100 -0.99 -46.18 -29.21
N ASP A 101 -1.21 -46.70 -30.43
CA ASP A 101 -1.42 -45.85 -31.62
C ASP A 101 -2.62 -44.88 -31.44
N LYS A 102 -3.67 -45.26 -30.75
CA LYS A 102 -4.83 -44.39 -30.47
C LYS A 102 -4.43 -43.16 -29.65
N ALA A 103 -3.48 -43.25 -28.73
CA ALA A 103 -2.94 -42.11 -28.02
C ALA A 103 -2.14 -41.20 -28.94
N VAL A 104 -1.35 -41.80 -29.83
CA VAL A 104 -0.57 -41.09 -30.85
C VAL A 104 -1.49 -40.35 -31.83
N GLU A 105 -2.56 -41.00 -32.31
CA GLU A 105 -3.55 -40.41 -33.22
C GLU A 105 -4.20 -39.17 -32.55
N TYR A 106 -4.65 -39.31 -31.32
CA TYR A 106 -5.29 -38.21 -30.59
C TYR A 106 -4.32 -37.05 -30.39
N LEU A 107 -3.10 -37.28 -29.90
CA LEU A 107 -2.14 -36.21 -29.66
C LEU A 107 -1.62 -35.59 -30.95
N ARG A 108 -1.53 -36.37 -32.05
CA ARG A 108 -1.24 -35.82 -33.38
C ARG A 108 -2.33 -34.86 -33.84
N SER A 109 -3.60 -35.16 -33.57
CA SER A 109 -4.69 -34.21 -33.84
C SER A 109 -4.61 -32.93 -33.03
N ARG A 110 -3.82 -32.94 -31.94
CA ARG A 110 -3.49 -31.78 -31.10
C ARG A 110 -2.15 -31.12 -31.47
N GLY A 111 -1.54 -31.51 -32.58
CA GLY A 111 -0.27 -30.97 -33.06
C GLY A 111 0.97 -31.53 -32.37
N ILE A 112 0.84 -32.55 -31.52
CA ILE A 112 1.95 -33.17 -30.76
C ILE A 112 2.45 -34.39 -31.50
N SER A 113 3.77 -34.48 -31.64
CA SER A 113 4.44 -35.58 -32.40
C SER A 113 4.34 -36.93 -31.69
N GLU A 114 4.48 -37.98 -32.47
CA GLU A 114 4.60 -39.36 -31.96
C GLU A 114 5.81 -39.50 -31.04
N ILE A 115 6.92 -38.83 -31.36
CA ILE A 115 8.17 -38.88 -30.57
C ILE A 115 7.88 -38.38 -29.13
N THR A 116 7.26 -37.24 -28.99
CA THR A 116 6.90 -36.68 -27.69
C THR A 116 5.87 -37.55 -26.97
N THR A 117 4.86 -38.04 -27.67
CA THR A 117 3.83 -38.94 -27.11
C THR A 117 4.47 -40.19 -26.50
N ARG A 118 5.40 -40.81 -27.20
CA ARG A 118 6.12 -42.00 -26.72
C ARG A 118 7.13 -41.65 -25.61
N LYS A 119 7.85 -40.52 -25.73
CA LYS A 119 8.78 -40.04 -24.70
C LYS A 119 8.12 -39.88 -23.34
N TYR A 120 6.87 -39.38 -23.31
CA TYR A 120 6.11 -39.15 -22.09
C TYR A 120 5.23 -40.34 -21.67
N ASN A 121 5.32 -41.49 -22.36
CA ASN A 121 4.56 -42.72 -22.11
C ASN A 121 3.03 -42.50 -22.08
N ILE A 122 2.50 -41.58 -22.89
CA ILE A 122 1.07 -41.36 -22.97
C ILE A 122 0.43 -42.56 -23.68
N THR A 123 -0.67 -43.07 -23.15
CA THR A 123 -1.36 -44.24 -23.69
C THR A 123 -2.87 -44.12 -23.54
N VAL A 124 -3.60 -45.11 -24.03
CA VAL A 124 -5.06 -45.26 -23.78
C VAL A 124 -5.33 -46.51 -22.97
N GLY A 125 -6.48 -46.57 -22.34
CA GLY A 125 -6.90 -47.70 -21.49
C GLY A 125 -7.04 -48.99 -22.29
N ASP A 126 -6.75 -50.14 -21.68
CA ASP A 126 -6.73 -51.47 -22.33
C ASP A 126 -8.04 -51.87 -23.01
N LYS A 127 -9.17 -51.44 -22.46
CA LYS A 127 -10.54 -51.72 -22.94
C LYS A 127 -11.32 -50.45 -23.29
N ARG A 128 -10.66 -49.29 -23.33
CA ARG A 128 -11.31 -47.97 -23.52
C ARG A 128 -10.39 -47.05 -24.31
N ASP A 129 -10.39 -47.17 -25.63
CA ASP A 129 -9.62 -46.35 -26.54
C ASP A 129 -9.90 -44.84 -26.45
N ASN A 130 -11.08 -44.49 -25.91
CA ASN A 130 -11.50 -43.10 -25.65
C ASN A 130 -11.00 -42.52 -24.31
N LEU A 131 -10.19 -43.30 -23.56
CA LEU A 131 -9.66 -42.89 -22.26
C LEU A 131 -8.14 -42.69 -22.34
N LEU A 132 -7.71 -41.45 -22.54
CA LEU A 132 -6.31 -41.07 -22.54
C LEU A 132 -5.76 -41.09 -21.12
N MET A 133 -4.55 -41.62 -20.96
CA MET A 133 -3.86 -41.77 -19.68
C MET A 133 -2.55 -41.00 -19.68
N PHE A 134 -2.41 -40.09 -18.72
CA PHE A 134 -1.19 -39.32 -18.45
C PHE A 134 -0.53 -39.88 -17.19
N PRO A 135 0.58 -40.63 -17.31
CA PRO A 135 1.32 -41.13 -16.16
C PRO A 135 2.21 -40.02 -15.56
N PHE A 136 2.15 -39.89 -14.25
CA PHE A 136 2.95 -38.93 -13.49
C PHE A 136 4.11 -39.70 -12.83
N PHE A 137 5.30 -39.41 -13.27
CA PHE A 137 6.52 -39.96 -12.68
C PHE A 137 7.23 -38.86 -11.88
N ASP A 138 7.81 -39.26 -10.74
CA ASP A 138 8.68 -38.36 -9.99
C ASP A 138 10.05 -38.21 -10.70
N GLU A 139 10.94 -37.39 -10.14
CA GLU A 139 12.30 -37.15 -10.67
C GLU A 139 13.14 -38.42 -10.76
N ASN A 140 12.84 -39.43 -9.96
CA ASN A 140 13.52 -40.75 -9.96
C ASN A 140 12.87 -41.76 -10.92
N ASN A 141 11.95 -41.29 -11.78
CA ASN A 141 11.21 -42.11 -12.75
C ASN A 141 10.30 -43.18 -12.10
N VAL A 142 9.84 -42.94 -10.88
CA VAL A 142 8.87 -43.79 -10.18
C VAL A 142 7.44 -43.32 -10.52
N LEU A 143 6.61 -44.25 -11.01
CA LEU A 143 5.21 -43.95 -11.29
C LEU A 143 4.45 -43.63 -10.00
N THR A 144 4.00 -42.38 -9.86
CA THR A 144 3.41 -41.84 -8.65
C THR A 144 1.91 -41.66 -8.76
N SER A 145 1.41 -41.26 -9.93
CA SER A 145 -0.02 -41.06 -10.20
C SER A 145 -0.36 -41.25 -11.67
N VAL A 146 -1.63 -41.37 -11.99
CA VAL A 146 -2.14 -41.40 -13.36
C VAL A 146 -3.35 -40.47 -13.45
N LYS A 147 -3.37 -39.57 -14.43
CA LYS A 147 -4.53 -38.76 -14.77
C LYS A 147 -5.22 -39.34 -15.99
N TYR A 148 -6.51 -39.46 -15.93
CA TYR A 148 -7.37 -39.95 -17.00
C TYR A 148 -8.13 -38.81 -17.63
N ARG A 149 -8.25 -38.84 -18.98
CA ARG A 149 -9.03 -37.85 -19.75
C ARG A 149 -9.84 -38.53 -20.82
N LYS A 150 -11.15 -38.24 -20.87
CA LYS A 150 -12.02 -38.67 -21.97
C LYS A 150 -11.69 -37.84 -23.21
N THR A 151 -11.42 -38.51 -24.35
CA THR A 151 -11.17 -37.85 -25.63
C THR A 151 -12.44 -37.44 -26.34
N ASP A 152 -13.58 -38.07 -26.03
CA ASP A 152 -14.92 -37.86 -26.57
C ASP A 152 -15.88 -37.18 -25.58
N PHE A 153 -15.35 -36.43 -24.60
CA PHE A 153 -16.15 -35.74 -23.57
C PHE A 153 -17.11 -34.73 -24.21
N VAL A 154 -18.38 -34.82 -23.82
CA VAL A 154 -19.43 -33.85 -24.16
C VAL A 154 -20.00 -33.22 -22.91
N LYS A 155 -19.86 -31.89 -22.81
CA LYS A 155 -20.39 -31.12 -21.68
C LYS A 155 -21.94 -31.25 -21.63
N GLY A 156 -22.46 -31.60 -20.47
CA GLY A 156 -23.91 -31.84 -20.26
C GLY A 156 -24.35 -33.31 -20.41
N ARG A 157 -23.56 -34.17 -21.10
CA ARG A 157 -23.81 -35.63 -21.19
C ARG A 157 -22.94 -36.40 -20.18
N ASP A 158 -21.66 -36.00 -20.07
CA ASP A 158 -20.67 -36.69 -19.27
C ASP A 158 -20.46 -35.97 -17.93
N ASN A 159 -20.43 -36.70 -16.82
CA ASN A 159 -20.29 -36.15 -15.48
C ASN A 159 -18.88 -35.59 -15.22
N GLN A 160 -17.85 -36.17 -15.86
CA GLN A 160 -16.47 -35.79 -15.61
C GLN A 160 -15.60 -35.97 -16.85
N LYS A 161 -14.81 -34.94 -17.16
CA LYS A 161 -13.88 -34.94 -18.30
C LYS A 161 -12.56 -35.59 -17.92
N GLU A 162 -12.05 -35.28 -16.73
CA GLU A 162 -10.73 -35.67 -16.25
C GLU A 162 -10.79 -36.05 -14.77
N TRP A 163 -9.99 -37.05 -14.35
CA TRP A 163 -9.83 -37.45 -12.97
C TRP A 163 -8.48 -38.11 -12.74
N PHE A 164 -8.06 -38.14 -11.49
CA PHE A 164 -6.85 -38.86 -11.06
C PHE A 164 -7.14 -40.26 -10.53
N GLU A 165 -6.12 -41.11 -10.59
CA GLU A 165 -6.12 -42.36 -9.84
C GLU A 165 -6.27 -42.06 -8.34
N LYS A 166 -7.18 -42.80 -7.69
CA LYS A 166 -7.57 -42.51 -6.31
C LYS A 166 -6.41 -42.72 -5.33
N ASN A 167 -6.31 -41.84 -4.36
CA ASN A 167 -5.34 -41.91 -3.26
C ASN A 167 -3.88 -41.93 -3.74
N THR A 168 -3.56 -41.31 -4.85
CA THR A 168 -2.20 -41.13 -5.35
C THR A 168 -1.65 -39.74 -5.01
N LYS A 169 -0.32 -39.67 -4.86
CA LYS A 169 0.40 -38.46 -4.49
C LYS A 169 0.32 -37.42 -5.62
N PRO A 170 -0.14 -36.19 -5.35
CA PRO A 170 -0.15 -35.14 -6.36
C PRO A 170 1.28 -34.62 -6.58
N ILE A 171 1.78 -34.74 -7.80
CA ILE A 171 3.06 -34.20 -8.23
C ILE A 171 2.91 -33.50 -9.58
N LEU A 172 3.94 -32.78 -10.03
CA LEU A 172 3.96 -32.19 -11.35
C LEU A 172 4.08 -33.26 -12.43
N PHE A 173 3.39 -33.06 -13.57
CA PHE A 173 3.56 -33.92 -14.74
C PHE A 173 4.85 -33.55 -15.48
N GLY A 174 5.61 -34.53 -15.90
CA GLY A 174 6.84 -34.36 -16.71
C GLY A 174 8.13 -34.19 -15.91
N MET A 175 8.10 -34.30 -14.56
CA MET A 175 9.31 -34.16 -13.71
C MET A 175 10.46 -35.08 -14.18
N ASN A 176 10.16 -36.34 -14.48
CA ASN A 176 11.16 -37.33 -14.94
C ASN A 176 11.71 -37.04 -16.33
N ARG A 177 11.25 -35.99 -17.02
CA ARG A 177 11.73 -35.60 -18.36
C ARG A 177 12.55 -34.33 -18.33
N CYS A 178 12.69 -33.71 -17.16
CA CYS A 178 13.58 -32.60 -16.97
C CYS A 178 15.05 -33.05 -17.03
N THR A 179 15.89 -32.21 -17.59
CA THR A 179 17.34 -32.44 -17.72
C THR A 179 18.02 -32.14 -16.37
N GLU A 180 19.27 -32.60 -16.20
CA GLU A 180 20.08 -32.28 -15.03
C GLU A 180 20.45 -30.79 -14.93
N LYS A 181 20.32 -30.06 -16.04
CA LYS A 181 20.53 -28.60 -16.05
C LYS A 181 19.27 -27.88 -15.60
N HIS A 182 19.27 -27.40 -14.38
CA HIS A 182 18.14 -26.75 -13.73
C HIS A 182 18.17 -25.20 -13.89
N ASP A 183 18.49 -24.69 -15.07
CA ASP A 183 18.51 -23.25 -15.36
C ASP A 183 17.11 -22.63 -15.47
N ARG A 184 16.17 -23.34 -16.11
CA ARG A 184 14.82 -22.85 -16.37
C ARG A 184 13.79 -23.98 -16.29
N LEU A 185 12.68 -23.74 -15.55
CA LEU A 185 11.51 -24.61 -15.54
C LEU A 185 10.34 -23.89 -16.22
N ILE A 186 9.71 -24.52 -17.22
CA ILE A 186 8.49 -24.01 -17.85
C ILE A 186 7.29 -24.72 -17.24
N VAL A 187 6.34 -23.96 -16.68
CA VAL A 187 5.18 -24.51 -16.00
C VAL A 187 3.91 -24.13 -16.73
N THR A 188 3.13 -25.13 -17.12
CA THR A 188 1.83 -24.96 -17.77
C THR A 188 0.69 -25.43 -16.86
N GLU A 189 -0.56 -25.07 -17.19
CA GLU A 189 -1.72 -25.56 -16.44
C GLU A 189 -2.11 -26.99 -16.84
N GLY A 190 -2.14 -27.28 -18.13
CA GLY A 190 -2.56 -28.56 -18.68
C GLY A 190 -1.40 -29.46 -19.10
N GLN A 191 -1.61 -30.79 -19.08
CA GLN A 191 -0.62 -31.77 -19.51
C GLN A 191 -0.37 -31.67 -21.03
N ILE A 192 -1.42 -31.36 -21.81
CA ILE A 192 -1.29 -31.19 -23.27
C ILE A 192 -0.46 -29.94 -23.58
N ASP A 193 -0.55 -28.90 -22.75
CA ASP A 193 0.24 -27.68 -22.92
C ASP A 193 1.72 -27.92 -22.65
N SER A 194 2.06 -28.66 -21.58
CA SER A 194 3.45 -29.00 -21.32
C SER A 194 4.03 -29.92 -22.40
N LEU A 195 3.22 -30.85 -22.95
CA LEU A 195 3.62 -31.66 -24.10
C LEU A 195 3.86 -30.80 -25.35
N SER A 196 3.05 -29.75 -25.54
CA SER A 196 3.20 -28.80 -26.66
C SER A 196 4.50 -28.03 -26.59
N VAL A 197 4.86 -27.59 -25.36
CA VAL A 197 6.15 -26.93 -25.10
C VAL A 197 7.31 -27.92 -25.35
N ALA A 198 7.21 -29.13 -24.81
CA ALA A 198 8.23 -30.16 -24.97
C ALA A 198 8.42 -30.64 -26.43
N ASP A 199 7.34 -30.64 -27.21
CA ASP A 199 7.37 -31.01 -28.64
C ASP A 199 8.18 -30.01 -29.47
N CYS A 200 8.25 -28.76 -29.00
CA CYS A 200 9.07 -27.71 -29.58
C CYS A 200 10.56 -27.76 -29.13
N GLN A 201 11.01 -28.87 -28.57
CA GLN A 201 12.37 -29.07 -28.06
C GLN A 201 12.81 -28.11 -26.97
N ILE A 202 11.83 -27.60 -26.18
CA ILE A 202 12.11 -26.84 -25.00
C ILE A 202 12.20 -27.81 -23.82
N ASP A 203 13.36 -27.83 -23.16
CA ASP A 203 13.60 -28.66 -22.00
C ASP A 203 12.84 -28.17 -20.77
N ASN A 204 12.69 -29.07 -19.79
CA ASN A 204 12.14 -28.76 -18.46
C ASN A 204 10.70 -28.21 -18.49
N ALA A 205 9.86 -28.78 -19.36
CA ALA A 205 8.44 -28.44 -19.43
C ALA A 205 7.61 -29.37 -18.52
N VAL A 206 6.90 -28.80 -17.56
CA VAL A 206 6.04 -29.51 -16.61
C VAL A 206 4.65 -28.89 -16.58
N SER A 207 3.65 -29.62 -16.06
CA SER A 207 2.36 -29.01 -15.75
C SER A 207 1.90 -29.34 -14.33
N VAL A 208 1.08 -28.43 -13.77
CA VAL A 208 0.44 -28.71 -12.48
C VAL A 208 -0.57 -29.85 -12.62
N PRO A 209 -0.78 -30.66 -11.57
CA PRO A 209 -1.72 -31.79 -11.65
C PRO A 209 -3.18 -31.36 -11.77
N GLY A 210 -3.57 -30.24 -11.17
CA GLY A 210 -4.92 -29.68 -11.19
C GLY A 210 -4.89 -28.18 -11.42
N GLY A 211 -6.04 -27.56 -11.75
CA GLY A 211 -6.12 -26.15 -12.12
C GLY A 211 -5.51 -25.16 -11.10
N GLN A 212 -5.56 -23.89 -11.44
CA GLN A 212 -4.86 -22.78 -10.76
C GLN A 212 -5.07 -22.68 -9.24
N SER A 213 -6.19 -23.17 -8.70
CA SER A 213 -6.47 -23.13 -7.25
C SER A 213 -5.88 -24.30 -6.47
N ASN A 214 -5.37 -25.34 -7.13
CA ASN A 214 -4.90 -26.56 -6.47
C ASN A 214 -3.42 -26.47 -6.11
N LYS A 215 -3.12 -26.17 -4.84
CA LYS A 215 -1.75 -26.12 -4.29
C LYS A 215 -1.29 -27.40 -3.58
N THR A 216 -2.08 -28.49 -3.62
CA THR A 216 -1.78 -29.73 -2.85
C THR A 216 -0.49 -30.44 -3.30
N TRP A 217 0.02 -30.16 -4.49
CA TRP A 217 1.24 -30.69 -5.05
C TRP A 217 2.52 -30.00 -4.51
N VAL A 218 2.40 -28.73 -4.06
CA VAL A 218 3.54 -27.90 -3.67
C VAL A 218 4.43 -28.56 -2.62
N PRO A 219 3.92 -29.14 -1.52
CA PRO A 219 4.75 -29.78 -0.51
C PRO A 219 5.57 -30.97 -1.05
N PHE A 220 5.11 -31.61 -2.12
CA PHE A 220 5.75 -32.80 -2.70
C PHE A 220 6.74 -32.47 -3.82
N CYS A 221 6.65 -31.29 -4.39
CA CYS A 221 7.50 -30.84 -5.50
C CYS A 221 8.30 -29.58 -5.16
N TYR A 222 8.28 -29.15 -3.88
CA TYR A 222 8.93 -27.90 -3.50
C TYR A 222 10.43 -27.92 -3.84
N ASP A 223 11.16 -28.93 -3.36
CA ASP A 223 12.60 -29.04 -3.56
C ASP A 223 12.96 -29.18 -5.05
N PHE A 224 12.14 -29.90 -5.82
CA PHE A 224 12.28 -30.02 -7.26
C PHE A 224 12.14 -28.66 -7.97
N VAL A 225 11.08 -27.91 -7.68
CA VAL A 225 10.86 -26.57 -8.27
C VAL A 225 11.91 -25.59 -7.79
N ASP A 226 12.30 -25.68 -6.52
CA ASP A 226 13.31 -24.81 -5.91
C ASP A 226 14.72 -25.05 -6.46
N SER A 227 14.99 -26.21 -7.04
CA SER A 227 16.28 -26.51 -7.66
C SER A 227 16.54 -25.70 -8.94
N PHE A 228 15.51 -25.13 -9.59
CA PHE A 228 15.66 -24.34 -10.82
C PHE A 228 15.97 -22.88 -10.53
N ASP A 229 16.82 -22.26 -11.36
CA ASP A 229 17.19 -20.84 -11.21
C ASP A 229 16.04 -19.89 -11.59
N GLU A 230 15.28 -20.25 -12.63
CA GLU A 230 14.20 -19.45 -13.21
C GLU A 230 12.95 -20.29 -13.45
N ILE A 231 11.78 -19.75 -13.17
CA ILE A 231 10.49 -20.39 -13.47
C ILE A 231 9.73 -19.51 -14.46
N VAL A 232 9.36 -20.08 -15.61
CA VAL A 232 8.51 -19.42 -16.61
C VAL A 232 7.10 -19.96 -16.51
N ILE A 233 6.15 -19.11 -16.17
CA ILE A 233 4.74 -19.45 -16.05
C ILE A 233 4.09 -19.26 -17.42
N PHE A 234 3.66 -20.38 -18.01
CA PHE A 234 2.93 -20.45 -19.26
C PHE A 234 1.54 -21.06 -18.99
N GLY A 235 0.76 -20.39 -18.12
CA GLY A 235 -0.61 -20.79 -17.77
C GLY A 235 -1.60 -20.49 -18.89
N ASP A 236 -2.89 -20.72 -18.64
CA ASP A 236 -3.97 -20.33 -19.55
C ASP A 236 -4.16 -18.80 -19.50
N HIS A 237 -4.36 -18.18 -20.67
CA HIS A 237 -4.66 -16.76 -20.75
C HIS A 237 -6.18 -16.56 -20.80
N GLU A 238 -6.75 -16.17 -19.65
CA GLU A 238 -8.19 -15.97 -19.46
C GLU A 238 -8.47 -14.59 -18.88
N HIS A 239 -9.48 -13.89 -19.43
CA HIS A 239 -9.93 -12.56 -18.94
C HIS A 239 -8.81 -11.53 -18.76
N GLY A 240 -7.77 -11.58 -19.61
CA GLY A 240 -6.62 -10.66 -19.55
C GLY A 240 -5.56 -11.02 -18.52
N HIS A 241 -5.66 -12.20 -17.89
CA HIS A 241 -4.68 -12.70 -16.90
C HIS A 241 -4.15 -14.06 -17.31
N VAL A 242 -2.89 -14.33 -16.93
CA VAL A 242 -2.29 -15.65 -17.05
C VAL A 242 -2.52 -16.41 -15.75
N THR A 243 -3.09 -17.61 -15.85
CA THR A 243 -3.31 -18.47 -14.68
C THR A 243 -1.99 -18.93 -14.05
N LEU A 244 -2.04 -19.47 -12.84
CA LEU A 244 -0.90 -19.95 -12.03
C LEU A 244 0.00 -18.84 -11.45
N VAL A 245 -0.05 -17.60 -11.91
CA VAL A 245 0.81 -16.50 -11.40
C VAL A 245 0.69 -16.39 -9.87
N ASP A 246 -0.55 -16.29 -9.34
CA ASP A 246 -0.77 -16.18 -7.89
C ASP A 246 -0.31 -17.43 -7.12
N GLN A 247 -0.37 -18.59 -7.75
CA GLN A 247 0.09 -19.83 -7.15
C GLN A 247 1.61 -19.82 -6.94
N PHE A 248 2.36 -19.43 -7.97
CA PHE A 248 3.83 -19.44 -7.94
C PHE A 248 4.38 -18.25 -7.15
N THR A 249 3.83 -17.06 -7.27
CA THR A 249 4.25 -15.88 -6.48
C THR A 249 4.04 -16.08 -4.98
N THR A 250 3.02 -16.85 -4.60
CA THR A 250 2.76 -17.16 -3.18
C THR A 250 3.64 -18.31 -2.68
N SER A 251 3.84 -19.36 -3.50
CA SER A 251 4.54 -20.58 -3.07
C SER A 251 6.06 -20.49 -3.21
N PHE A 252 6.55 -19.68 -4.15
CA PHE A 252 7.98 -19.53 -4.47
C PHE A 252 8.37 -18.05 -4.62
N PRO A 253 8.09 -17.19 -3.61
CA PRO A 253 8.30 -15.73 -3.73
C PRO A 253 9.76 -15.32 -3.88
N HIS A 254 10.71 -16.20 -3.52
CA HIS A 254 12.15 -15.98 -3.58
C HIS A 254 12.75 -16.35 -4.94
N LYS A 255 11.98 -17.01 -5.81
CA LYS A 255 12.46 -17.44 -7.13
C LYS A 255 12.34 -16.33 -8.17
N LYS A 256 13.17 -16.41 -9.19
CA LYS A 256 13.03 -15.58 -10.38
C LYS A 256 11.87 -16.08 -11.22
N LEU A 257 10.72 -15.45 -11.03
CA LEU A 257 9.48 -15.80 -11.72
C LEU A 257 9.31 -14.95 -12.96
N LYS A 258 9.00 -15.57 -14.07
CA LYS A 258 8.60 -14.93 -15.32
C LYS A 258 7.23 -15.40 -15.77
N VAL A 259 6.53 -14.58 -16.51
CA VAL A 259 5.24 -14.91 -17.11
C VAL A 259 5.25 -14.63 -18.59
N VAL A 260 4.66 -15.52 -19.38
CA VAL A 260 4.46 -15.31 -20.82
C VAL A 260 3.55 -14.11 -21.02
N ARG A 261 3.98 -13.17 -21.88
CA ARG A 261 3.24 -11.92 -22.13
C ARG A 261 1.94 -12.18 -22.85
N ALA A 262 0.88 -11.44 -22.50
CA ALA A 262 -0.44 -11.56 -23.13
C ALA A 262 -0.40 -11.48 -24.67
N GLN A 263 0.46 -10.64 -25.23
CA GLN A 263 0.64 -10.49 -26.68
C GLN A 263 1.24 -11.73 -27.36
N ASP A 264 2.06 -12.51 -26.64
CA ASP A 264 2.70 -13.71 -27.18
C ASP A 264 1.76 -14.93 -27.22
N TYR A 265 0.55 -14.81 -26.63
CA TYR A 265 -0.53 -15.79 -26.85
C TYR A 265 -1.18 -15.64 -28.23
N LEU A 266 -0.93 -14.56 -28.96
CA LEU A 266 -1.44 -14.32 -30.32
C LEU A 266 -2.96 -14.45 -30.45
N GLY A 267 -3.69 -14.15 -29.36
CA GLY A 267 -5.15 -14.28 -29.26
C GLY A 267 -5.65 -15.68 -28.87
N GLU A 268 -4.74 -16.63 -28.64
CA GLU A 268 -5.08 -17.99 -28.20
C GLU A 268 -5.11 -18.06 -26.66
N LYS A 269 -5.72 -19.13 -26.13
CA LYS A 269 -5.92 -19.33 -24.72
C LYS A 269 -4.71 -19.99 -24.04
N ASP A 270 -4.10 -20.98 -24.68
CA ASP A 270 -3.13 -21.90 -24.08
C ASP A 270 -2.00 -22.26 -25.06
N ALA A 271 -0.96 -22.90 -24.56
CA ALA A 271 0.19 -23.28 -25.34
C ALA A 271 -0.14 -24.26 -26.48
N ASN A 272 -1.11 -25.16 -26.26
CA ASN A 272 -1.51 -26.10 -27.29
C ASN A 272 -2.23 -25.40 -28.45
N ALA A 273 -3.08 -24.44 -28.18
CA ALA A 273 -3.75 -23.66 -29.22
C ALA A 273 -2.72 -22.85 -30.06
N ILE A 274 -1.71 -22.29 -29.40
CA ILE A 274 -0.59 -21.60 -30.08
C ILE A 274 0.17 -22.59 -30.98
N LEU A 275 0.51 -23.79 -30.48
CA LEU A 275 1.21 -24.82 -31.27
C LEU A 275 0.42 -25.18 -32.52
N GLN A 276 -0.88 -25.46 -32.37
CA GLN A 276 -1.72 -25.89 -33.48
C GLN A 276 -1.87 -24.84 -34.59
N LYS A 277 -1.88 -23.57 -34.23
CA LYS A 277 -2.14 -22.48 -35.18
C LYS A 277 -0.90 -21.82 -35.73
N TYR A 278 0.13 -21.67 -34.89
CA TYR A 278 1.33 -20.88 -35.23
C TYR A 278 2.63 -21.69 -35.18
N GLY A 279 2.58 -22.94 -34.71
CA GLY A 279 3.72 -23.84 -34.67
C GLY A 279 4.75 -23.53 -33.56
N CYS A 280 5.83 -24.31 -33.55
CA CYS A 280 6.84 -24.29 -32.51
C CYS A 280 7.58 -22.95 -32.36
N LYS A 281 7.75 -22.21 -33.46
CA LYS A 281 8.42 -20.92 -33.38
C LYS A 281 7.71 -19.96 -32.43
N ALA A 282 6.38 -19.89 -32.49
CA ALA A 282 5.59 -19.04 -31.60
C ALA A 282 5.71 -19.44 -30.13
N ILE A 283 5.77 -20.75 -29.83
CA ILE A 283 6.01 -21.27 -28.48
C ILE A 283 7.41 -20.85 -27.97
N CYS A 284 8.44 -21.01 -28.80
CA CYS A 284 9.81 -20.61 -28.45
C CYS A 284 9.90 -19.09 -28.20
N ASP A 285 9.27 -18.30 -29.07
CA ASP A 285 9.24 -16.85 -28.93
C ASP A 285 8.50 -16.45 -27.62
N ALA A 286 7.37 -17.07 -27.31
CA ALA A 286 6.60 -16.81 -26.08
C ALA A 286 7.42 -17.10 -24.81
N VAL A 287 8.12 -18.24 -24.77
CA VAL A 287 8.99 -18.61 -23.63
C VAL A 287 10.19 -17.68 -23.49
N ASN A 288 10.83 -17.31 -24.61
CA ASN A 288 12.01 -16.44 -24.59
C ASN A 288 11.67 -14.98 -24.27
N ASN A 289 10.49 -14.51 -24.67
CA ASN A 289 10.01 -13.16 -24.40
C ASN A 289 9.33 -13.01 -23.04
N ALA A 290 9.22 -14.07 -22.24
CA ALA A 290 8.57 -14.03 -20.94
C ALA A 290 9.18 -12.95 -20.04
N GLU A 291 8.31 -12.14 -19.43
CA GLU A 291 8.70 -11.00 -18.60
C GLU A 291 8.78 -11.38 -17.12
N GLU A 292 9.76 -10.80 -16.43
CA GLU A 292 9.95 -11.01 -15.00
C GLU A 292 8.76 -10.41 -14.22
N ILE A 293 8.17 -11.22 -13.33
CA ILE A 293 7.13 -10.76 -12.43
C ILE A 293 7.78 -9.88 -11.37
N PRO A 294 7.40 -8.59 -11.29
CA PRO A 294 8.01 -7.68 -10.31
C PRO A 294 7.68 -8.11 -8.89
N VAL A 295 8.67 -8.09 -8.02
CA VAL A 295 8.46 -8.29 -6.59
C VAL A 295 7.70 -7.09 -6.04
N THR A 296 6.56 -7.33 -5.39
CA THR A 296 5.73 -6.27 -4.80
C THR A 296 6.59 -5.42 -3.86
N ALA A 297 6.45 -4.09 -3.99
CA ALA A 297 7.19 -3.08 -3.22
C ALA A 297 8.71 -3.00 -3.50
N VAL A 298 9.26 -3.72 -4.49
CA VAL A 298 10.66 -3.61 -4.92
C VAL A 298 10.73 -2.95 -6.30
N LYS A 299 11.54 -1.89 -6.42
CA LYS A 299 11.82 -1.22 -7.70
C LYS A 299 13.31 -1.22 -7.96
N LYS A 300 13.72 -1.40 -9.21
CA LYS A 300 15.13 -1.21 -9.60
C LYS A 300 15.48 0.27 -9.44
N LEU A 301 16.51 0.57 -8.65
CA LEU A 301 16.91 1.97 -8.38
C LEU A 301 17.25 2.74 -9.66
N SER A 302 17.80 2.06 -10.67
CA SER A 302 18.08 2.63 -12.00
C SER A 302 16.83 3.08 -12.77
N GLN A 303 15.65 2.57 -12.42
CA GLN A 303 14.36 2.96 -13.02
C GLN A 303 13.68 4.09 -12.26
N VAL A 304 14.18 4.44 -11.07
CA VAL A 304 13.66 5.55 -10.27
C VAL A 304 14.21 6.84 -10.87
N LYS A 305 13.30 7.69 -11.35
CA LYS A 305 13.70 9.02 -11.85
C LYS A 305 14.11 9.89 -10.68
N ALA A 306 15.33 10.43 -10.72
CA ALA A 306 15.75 11.46 -9.79
C ALA A 306 14.93 12.73 -10.01
N VAL A 307 14.52 13.37 -8.93
CA VAL A 307 13.72 14.59 -8.98
C VAL A 307 14.63 15.79 -8.75
N ASN A 308 14.50 16.80 -9.60
CA ASN A 308 15.09 18.12 -9.36
C ASN A 308 14.13 18.89 -8.44
N LEU A 309 14.60 19.25 -7.24
CA LEU A 309 13.80 19.95 -6.23
C LEU A 309 13.23 21.28 -6.74
N ASP A 310 13.97 22.02 -7.58
CA ASP A 310 13.53 23.31 -8.14
C ASP A 310 12.32 23.17 -9.07
N LYS A 311 12.08 21.95 -9.59
CA LYS A 311 10.97 21.62 -10.49
C LYS A 311 9.88 20.79 -9.80
N GLN A 312 10.07 20.47 -8.53
CA GLN A 312 9.09 19.67 -7.79
C GLN A 312 7.97 20.57 -7.27
N GLU A 313 6.74 20.07 -7.40
CA GLU A 313 5.56 20.76 -6.89
C GLU A 313 5.67 20.98 -5.37
N HIS A 314 5.46 22.21 -4.94
CA HIS A 314 5.50 22.60 -3.53
C HIS A 314 4.57 23.78 -3.26
N ILE A 315 4.11 23.92 -2.03
CA ILE A 315 3.31 25.03 -1.56
C ILE A 315 4.18 25.92 -0.66
N ARG A 316 4.29 27.19 -0.99
CA ARG A 316 5.01 28.16 -0.15
C ARG A 316 4.19 28.54 1.06
N THR A 317 4.85 28.67 2.21
CA THR A 317 4.20 29.11 3.46
C THR A 317 3.73 30.56 3.36
N GLY A 318 4.30 31.35 2.45
CA GLY A 318 4.09 32.77 2.33
C GLY A 318 4.80 33.60 3.41
N ILE A 319 5.67 32.98 4.20
CA ILE A 319 6.55 33.64 5.16
C ILE A 319 7.95 33.64 4.57
N TYR A 320 8.36 34.78 4.05
CA TYR A 320 9.54 34.92 3.19
C TYR A 320 10.79 34.21 3.72
N ASP A 321 11.16 34.47 4.99
CA ASP A 321 12.41 33.90 5.51
C ASP A 321 12.27 32.39 5.82
N VAL A 322 11.07 31.87 6.09
CA VAL A 322 10.82 30.43 6.19
C VAL A 322 11.00 29.78 4.82
N ASP A 323 10.33 30.32 3.78
CA ASP A 323 10.39 29.77 2.43
C ASP A 323 11.81 29.82 1.85
N ARG A 324 12.62 30.81 2.24
CA ARG A 324 14.03 30.89 1.86
C ARG A 324 14.86 29.71 2.35
N TYR A 325 14.55 29.16 3.54
CA TYR A 325 15.28 28.01 4.10
C TYR A 325 14.73 26.68 3.61
N ILE A 326 13.41 26.56 3.44
CA ILE A 326 12.79 25.26 3.12
C ILE A 326 12.42 25.11 1.64
N GLY A 327 12.41 26.20 0.86
CA GLY A 327 11.90 26.22 -0.52
C GLY A 327 10.38 26.25 -0.61
N GLY A 328 9.70 25.65 0.34
CA GLY A 328 8.26 25.42 0.44
C GLY A 328 7.96 24.07 1.07
N ILE A 329 6.69 23.73 1.19
CA ILE A 329 6.22 22.42 1.64
C ILE A 329 6.00 21.56 0.40
N TYR A 330 6.86 20.59 0.18
CA TYR A 330 6.79 19.73 -1.01
C TYR A 330 5.69 18.68 -0.88
N MET A 331 5.12 18.29 -2.02
CA MET A 331 4.12 17.22 -2.03
C MET A 331 4.72 15.91 -1.51
N GLY A 332 3.93 15.16 -0.74
CA GLY A 332 4.36 13.97 -0.01
C GLY A 332 5.00 14.25 1.36
N GLN A 333 5.14 15.51 1.78
CA GLN A 333 5.68 15.86 3.09
C GLN A 333 4.60 15.98 4.18
N VAL A 334 5.01 15.64 5.40
CA VAL A 334 4.30 15.96 6.64
C VAL A 334 5.10 16.98 7.42
N VAL A 335 4.47 18.11 7.73
CA VAL A 335 5.03 19.22 8.49
C VAL A 335 4.40 19.26 9.87
N VAL A 336 5.19 19.31 10.92
CA VAL A 336 4.70 19.57 12.27
C VAL A 336 4.96 21.01 12.66
N ILE A 337 3.90 21.69 13.14
CA ILE A 337 4.02 23.00 13.80
C ILE A 337 3.77 22.80 15.29
N THR A 338 4.76 23.16 16.11
CA THR A 338 4.68 23.05 17.58
C THR A 338 5.02 24.36 18.27
N GLY A 339 4.61 24.50 19.53
CA GLY A 339 4.80 25.69 20.36
C GLY A 339 3.89 25.64 21.59
N LYS A 340 4.15 26.45 22.61
CA LYS A 340 3.33 26.50 23.83
C LYS A 340 1.87 26.88 23.51
N ARG A 341 0.95 26.59 24.43
CA ARG A 341 -0.45 27.00 24.29
C ARG A 341 -0.57 28.51 24.21
N GLY A 342 -1.45 29.03 23.36
CA GLY A 342 -1.68 30.47 23.20
C GLY A 342 -0.60 31.24 22.44
N GLU A 343 0.43 30.60 21.92
CA GLU A 343 1.50 31.28 21.14
C GLU A 343 1.12 31.58 19.69
N GLY A 344 0.05 30.99 19.13
CA GLY A 344 -0.44 31.32 17.79
C GLY A 344 -0.15 30.28 16.71
N LYS A 345 0.06 29.00 17.07
CA LYS A 345 0.29 27.88 16.11
C LYS A 345 -0.83 27.77 15.07
N SER A 346 -2.08 27.73 15.54
CA SER A 346 -3.27 27.64 14.67
C SER A 346 -3.38 28.85 13.75
N THR A 347 -3.01 30.04 14.24
CA THR A 347 -3.00 31.29 13.46
C THR A 347 -1.92 31.23 12.38
N LEU A 348 -0.73 30.69 12.68
CA LEU A 348 0.33 30.49 11.67
C LEU A 348 -0.11 29.47 10.61
N ALA A 349 -0.70 28.36 11.05
CA ALA A 349 -1.17 27.31 10.13
C ALA A 349 -2.31 27.82 9.23
N SER A 350 -3.30 28.54 9.78
CA SER A 350 -4.38 29.11 8.96
C SER A 350 -3.87 30.15 7.96
N GLN A 351 -2.81 30.89 8.29
CA GLN A 351 -2.14 31.80 7.32
C GLN A 351 -1.48 31.03 6.18
N ILE A 352 -0.85 29.88 6.47
CA ILE A 352 -0.27 29.02 5.42
C ILE A 352 -1.39 28.48 4.51
N ILE A 353 -2.53 28.09 5.08
CA ILE A 353 -3.73 27.69 4.32
C ILE A 353 -4.23 28.83 3.42
N ALA A 354 -4.35 30.05 3.95
CA ALA A 354 -4.71 31.22 3.15
C ALA A 354 -3.74 31.45 1.98
N ASN A 355 -2.43 31.33 2.24
CA ASN A 355 -1.41 31.48 1.23
C ASN A 355 -1.45 30.36 0.17
N ALA A 356 -1.80 29.13 0.56
CA ALA A 356 -1.94 28.01 -0.38
C ALA A 356 -3.12 28.23 -1.34
N LEU A 357 -4.24 28.77 -0.87
CA LEU A 357 -5.41 29.09 -1.71
C LEU A 357 -5.10 30.12 -2.83
N ASP A 358 -4.03 30.93 -2.68
CA ASP A 358 -3.58 31.90 -3.67
C ASP A 358 -2.41 31.38 -4.54
N GLN A 359 -2.18 30.09 -4.51
CA GLN A 359 -1.16 29.42 -5.32
C GLN A 359 -1.81 28.37 -6.22
N SER A 360 -1.06 27.95 -7.22
CA SER A 360 -1.48 26.94 -8.19
C SER A 360 -0.42 25.86 -8.32
N ASP A 361 -0.83 24.71 -8.83
CA ASP A 361 0.07 23.62 -9.21
C ASP A 361 0.93 23.99 -10.44
N LEU A 362 1.77 23.07 -10.87
CA LEU A 362 2.66 23.27 -12.03
C LEU A 362 1.90 23.45 -13.35
N ASP A 363 0.65 23.02 -13.41
CA ASP A 363 -0.22 23.15 -14.59
C ASP A 363 -1.09 24.43 -14.53
N GLY A 364 -0.98 25.21 -13.44
CA GLY A 364 -1.73 26.45 -13.24
C GLY A 364 -3.11 26.25 -12.57
N ASN A 365 -3.45 25.04 -12.12
CA ASN A 365 -4.71 24.80 -11.42
C ASN A 365 -4.61 25.29 -9.97
N PRO A 366 -5.56 26.11 -9.48
CA PRO A 366 -5.54 26.58 -8.10
C PRO A 366 -5.61 25.42 -7.10
N TYR A 367 -4.86 25.52 -6.00
CA TYR A 367 -4.88 24.49 -4.96
C TYR A 367 -6.22 24.42 -4.21
N SER A 368 -6.65 23.20 -3.92
CA SER A 368 -7.74 22.89 -2.98
C SER A 368 -7.16 22.43 -1.65
N ILE A 369 -7.82 22.82 -0.56
CA ILE A 369 -7.38 22.53 0.80
C ILE A 369 -8.46 21.83 1.61
N PHE A 370 -8.02 21.09 2.63
CA PHE A 370 -8.90 20.49 3.63
C PHE A 370 -8.39 20.79 5.04
N VAL A 371 -9.30 21.15 5.94
CA VAL A 371 -8.99 21.49 7.34
C VAL A 371 -9.74 20.58 8.28
N TYR A 372 -9.05 20.02 9.25
CA TYR A 372 -9.62 19.49 10.49
C TYR A 372 -9.28 20.46 11.62
N SER A 373 -10.28 21.06 12.23
CA SER A 373 -10.15 21.94 13.41
C SER A 373 -10.83 21.27 14.60
N GLY A 374 -10.05 20.65 15.47
CA GLY A 374 -10.58 19.93 16.64
C GLY A 374 -10.69 20.78 17.91
N GLU A 375 -10.02 21.95 17.96
CA GLU A 375 -10.08 22.86 19.11
C GLU A 375 -11.04 24.04 18.88
N LEU A 376 -11.11 24.53 17.64
CA LEU A 376 -11.94 25.66 17.28
C LEU A 376 -13.17 25.20 16.49
N PRO A 377 -14.37 25.73 16.81
CA PRO A 377 -15.51 25.59 15.93
C PRO A 377 -15.20 26.11 14.52
N ASP A 378 -15.84 25.54 13.53
CA ASP A 378 -15.66 25.85 12.10
C ASP A 378 -15.83 27.35 11.78
N TYR A 379 -16.84 28.01 12.35
CA TYR A 379 -17.11 29.45 12.19
C TYR A 379 -15.98 30.33 12.78
N HIS A 380 -15.31 29.90 13.85
CA HIS A 380 -14.17 30.63 14.39
C HIS A 380 -12.92 30.46 13.51
N PHE A 381 -12.67 29.23 13.02
CA PHE A 381 -11.59 29.00 12.07
C PHE A 381 -11.82 29.83 10.81
N LYS A 382 -13.02 29.79 10.26
CA LYS A 382 -13.41 30.59 9.09
C LYS A 382 -13.15 32.07 9.32
N ARG A 383 -13.63 32.64 10.44
CA ARG A 383 -13.38 34.05 10.74
C ARG A 383 -11.90 34.42 10.77
N TRP A 384 -11.05 33.57 11.30
CA TRP A 384 -9.61 33.85 11.30
C TRP A 384 -9.03 33.80 9.89
N LEU A 385 -9.41 32.82 9.10
CA LEU A 385 -9.01 32.70 7.70
C LEU A 385 -9.46 33.93 6.90
N ASP A 386 -10.71 34.36 7.06
CA ASP A 386 -11.26 35.54 6.36
C ASP A 386 -10.53 36.83 6.76
N LEU A 387 -10.23 37.05 8.06
CA LEU A 387 -9.43 38.20 8.51
C LEU A 387 -8.01 38.19 7.88
N GLN A 388 -7.42 37.00 7.77
CA GLN A 388 -6.11 36.85 7.13
C GLN A 388 -6.19 37.15 5.63
N ILE A 389 -7.23 36.72 4.94
CA ILE A 389 -7.42 36.98 3.50
C ILE A 389 -7.79 38.44 3.27
N ALA A 390 -8.68 39.02 4.06
CA ALA A 390 -9.09 40.43 3.94
C ALA A 390 -7.92 41.41 4.10
N GLY A 391 -6.99 41.10 5.00
CA GLY A 391 -5.87 42.00 5.29
C GLY A 391 -6.32 43.29 6.00
N LYS A 392 -5.38 44.16 6.39
CA LYS A 392 -5.66 45.39 7.16
C LYS A 392 -6.59 46.36 6.46
N GLN A 393 -6.54 46.41 5.13
CA GLN A 393 -7.26 47.38 4.32
C GLN A 393 -8.77 47.13 4.22
N ASN A 394 -9.20 45.89 4.43
CA ASN A 394 -10.58 45.47 4.27
C ASN A 394 -11.24 45.11 5.61
N VAL A 395 -10.69 45.60 6.72
CA VAL A 395 -11.17 45.31 8.08
C VAL A 395 -11.74 46.57 8.71
N ILE A 396 -12.92 46.47 9.28
CA ILE A 396 -13.55 47.54 10.06
C ILE A 396 -12.98 47.47 11.48
N ARG A 397 -12.60 48.64 12.00
CA ARG A 397 -12.16 48.80 13.38
C ARG A 397 -13.29 49.43 14.19
N SER A 398 -13.64 48.83 15.27
CA SER A 398 -14.59 49.35 16.23
C SER A 398 -14.06 49.21 17.66
N VAL A 399 -14.72 49.85 18.61
CA VAL A 399 -14.39 49.75 20.02
C VAL A 399 -15.60 49.16 20.75
N ASN A 400 -15.37 48.13 21.56
CA ASN A 400 -16.41 47.48 22.32
C ASN A 400 -16.81 48.32 23.56
N GLU A 401 -17.80 47.86 24.30
CA GLU A 401 -18.31 48.53 25.52
C GLU A 401 -17.27 48.67 26.64
N TYR A 402 -16.19 47.84 26.58
CA TYR A 402 -15.09 47.87 27.56
C TYR A 402 -13.92 48.76 27.11
N GLY A 403 -14.01 49.42 25.96
CA GLY A 403 -12.94 50.25 25.39
C GLY A 403 -11.88 49.48 24.60
N ASP A 404 -12.06 48.18 24.36
CA ASP A 404 -11.13 47.38 23.59
C ASP A 404 -11.42 47.50 22.10
N GLU A 405 -10.34 47.51 21.31
CA GLU A 405 -10.44 47.48 19.84
C GLU A 405 -10.92 46.12 19.35
N THR A 406 -11.94 46.12 18.52
CA THR A 406 -12.44 44.94 17.82
C THR A 406 -12.31 45.13 16.32
N TYR A 407 -12.15 44.02 15.63
CA TYR A 407 -11.92 43.99 14.21
C TYR A 407 -12.90 43.06 13.53
N ASP A 408 -13.61 43.57 12.53
CA ASP A 408 -14.61 42.81 11.78
C ASP A 408 -14.47 43.02 10.28
N ILE A 409 -15.13 42.19 9.47
CA ILE A 409 -15.05 42.22 8.03
C ILE A 409 -16.41 42.58 7.47
N PRO A 410 -16.53 43.56 6.55
CA PRO A 410 -17.78 43.86 5.87
C PRO A 410 -18.36 42.65 5.13
N ASP A 411 -19.66 42.50 5.07
CA ASP A 411 -20.33 41.37 4.41
C ASP A 411 -19.98 41.23 2.95
N ASP A 412 -19.86 42.36 2.22
CA ASP A 412 -19.44 42.36 0.81
C ASP A 412 -18.02 41.83 0.61
N VAL A 413 -17.15 42.08 1.58
CA VAL A 413 -15.77 41.53 1.58
C VAL A 413 -15.80 40.03 1.86
N VAL A 414 -16.64 39.59 2.84
CA VAL A 414 -16.81 38.15 3.11
C VAL A 414 -17.34 37.42 1.88
N ASP A 415 -18.32 38.01 1.18
CA ASP A 415 -18.88 37.45 -0.05
C ASP A 415 -17.85 37.33 -1.18
N LYS A 416 -16.96 38.32 -1.29
CA LYS A 416 -15.83 38.24 -2.26
C LYS A 416 -14.87 37.12 -1.92
N ILE A 417 -14.53 36.97 -0.65
CA ILE A 417 -13.66 35.91 -0.15
C ILE A 417 -14.30 34.55 -0.41
N ASN A 418 -15.58 34.37 -0.05
CA ASN A 418 -16.32 33.12 -0.25
C ASN A 418 -16.33 32.71 -1.72
N ARG A 419 -16.69 33.61 -2.64
CA ARG A 419 -16.68 33.34 -4.08
C ARG A 419 -15.30 33.00 -4.64
N TRP A 420 -14.24 33.55 -4.05
CA TRP A 420 -12.88 33.31 -4.52
C TRP A 420 -12.37 31.91 -4.23
N TYR A 421 -12.69 31.32 -3.07
CA TYR A 421 -12.25 29.97 -2.75
C TYR A 421 -13.37 28.93 -2.79
N ASP A 422 -14.53 29.29 -3.32
CA ASP A 422 -15.64 28.36 -3.50
C ASP A 422 -15.18 27.10 -4.22
N ASP A 423 -15.65 25.92 -3.78
CA ASP A 423 -15.22 24.60 -4.29
C ASP A 423 -13.73 24.25 -4.12
N ARG A 424 -12.97 25.02 -3.31
CA ARG A 424 -11.54 24.76 -3.07
C ARG A 424 -11.14 24.68 -1.60
N ALA A 425 -11.97 25.15 -0.69
CA ALA A 425 -11.70 25.14 0.75
C ALA A 425 -12.75 24.31 1.47
N TYR A 426 -12.33 23.23 2.09
CA TYR A 426 -13.18 22.27 2.79
C TYR A 426 -12.77 22.17 4.25
N ILE A 427 -13.73 22.00 5.15
CA ILE A 427 -13.51 21.80 6.58
C ILE A 427 -14.26 20.56 7.05
N PHE A 428 -13.67 19.81 7.98
CA PHE A 428 -14.31 18.65 8.59
C PHE A 428 -15.46 19.11 9.50
N ASP A 429 -16.64 18.56 9.26
CA ASP A 429 -17.82 18.84 10.08
C ASP A 429 -17.79 17.97 11.34
N ASN A 430 -17.35 18.56 12.46
CA ASN A 430 -17.33 17.90 13.76
C ASN A 430 -18.75 17.60 14.31
N THR A 431 -19.80 18.24 13.74
CA THR A 431 -21.20 18.05 14.19
C THR A 431 -21.86 16.86 13.49
N ALA A 432 -21.43 16.50 12.29
CA ALA A 432 -21.94 15.35 11.53
C ALA A 432 -21.76 14.03 12.28
N VAL A 433 -20.63 13.87 12.98
CA VAL A 433 -20.34 12.68 13.81
C VAL A 433 -21.36 12.51 14.95
N THR A 434 -21.89 13.61 15.47
CA THR A 434 -22.87 13.61 16.57
C THR A 434 -24.32 13.41 16.08
N ALA A 435 -24.63 13.80 14.85
CA ALA A 435 -25.97 13.70 14.28
C ALA A 435 -26.36 12.27 13.90
N GLU A 436 -25.42 11.48 13.36
CA GLU A 436 -25.68 10.06 13.03
C GLU A 436 -25.92 9.19 14.27
N ILE A 437 -25.32 9.55 15.41
CA ILE A 437 -25.53 8.84 16.69
C ILE A 437 -26.96 9.10 17.25
N LYS A 438 -27.63 10.20 16.88
CA LYS A 438 -28.92 10.57 17.41
C LYS A 438 -30.13 10.08 16.59
N LEU A 439 -29.95 9.63 15.38
CA LEU A 439 -31.03 9.26 14.46
C LEU A 439 -31.46 7.78 14.53
N ASP A 440 -30.65 6.90 15.14
CA ASP A 440 -30.97 5.48 15.29
C ASP A 440 -31.22 5.12 16.75
N GLY A 441 -32.45 5.43 17.23
CA GLY A 441 -32.98 4.82 18.44
C GLY A 441 -33.11 3.29 18.28
N ASP A 442 -32.57 2.57 19.25
CA ASP A 442 -32.81 1.19 19.63
C ASP A 442 -32.16 0.03 18.87
N ASN A 443 -31.42 0.18 17.79
CA ASN A 443 -30.73 -0.99 17.19
C ASN A 443 -29.38 -0.73 16.50
N ALA A 444 -28.68 0.34 16.80
CA ALA A 444 -27.39 0.65 16.17
C ALA A 444 -26.19 0.12 16.95
N LYS A 445 -25.95 -1.18 16.89
CA LYS A 445 -24.60 -1.74 16.93
C LYS A 445 -24.05 -1.78 15.49
N ARG A 446 -23.85 -0.64 14.87
CA ARG A 446 -23.01 -0.49 13.69
C ARG A 446 -21.95 0.55 14.02
N ASP A 447 -20.69 0.14 13.99
CA ASP A 447 -19.51 0.99 14.06
C ASP A 447 -19.46 1.95 12.85
N GLY A 448 -20.32 2.95 12.86
CA GLY A 448 -20.43 4.00 11.84
C GLY A 448 -19.68 5.27 12.23
N LYS A 449 -18.56 5.17 12.96
CA LYS A 449 -17.71 6.33 13.21
C LYS A 449 -17.11 6.80 11.90
N ILE A 450 -17.39 8.05 11.51
CA ILE A 450 -16.72 8.70 10.37
C ILE A 450 -15.25 8.84 10.73
N SER A 451 -14.39 8.07 10.07
CA SER A 451 -12.95 8.14 10.27
C SER A 451 -12.39 9.41 9.65
N LEU A 452 -11.69 10.24 10.44
CA LEU A 452 -11.00 11.42 9.93
C LEU A 452 -10.05 11.08 8.76
N LEU A 453 -9.26 10.00 8.89
CA LEU A 453 -8.35 9.56 7.83
C LEU A 453 -9.12 9.14 6.56
N GLY A 454 -10.24 8.43 6.71
CA GLY A 454 -11.10 8.06 5.58
C GLY A 454 -11.74 9.28 4.90
N THR A 455 -12.13 10.30 5.68
CA THR A 455 -12.64 11.57 5.16
C THR A 455 -11.56 12.33 4.41
N ILE A 456 -10.34 12.39 4.94
CA ILE A 456 -9.18 12.99 4.25
C ILE A 456 -8.93 12.29 2.91
N GLU A 457 -8.88 10.95 2.87
CA GLU A 457 -8.70 10.22 1.60
C GLU A 457 -9.84 10.49 0.60
N THR A 458 -11.07 10.62 1.10
CA THR A 458 -12.23 10.97 0.26
C THR A 458 -12.12 12.40 -0.28
N ALA A 459 -11.74 13.37 0.55
CA ALA A 459 -11.55 14.75 0.14
C ALA A 459 -10.44 14.89 -0.92
N ILE A 460 -9.33 14.18 -0.74
CA ILE A 460 -8.24 14.14 -1.73
C ILE A 460 -8.76 13.62 -3.08
N ARG A 461 -9.48 12.50 -3.08
CA ARG A 461 -9.94 11.86 -4.31
C ARG A 461 -11.07 12.61 -5.01
N ARG A 462 -12.00 13.18 -4.23
CA ARG A 462 -13.22 13.79 -4.76
C ARG A 462 -13.03 15.26 -5.13
N PHE A 463 -12.23 15.99 -4.33
CA PHE A 463 -12.07 17.44 -4.46
C PHE A 463 -10.64 17.85 -4.85
N ASN A 464 -9.78 16.90 -5.20
CA ASN A 464 -8.38 17.13 -5.58
C ASN A 464 -7.60 17.97 -4.55
N VAL A 465 -7.84 17.70 -3.26
CA VAL A 465 -7.15 18.41 -2.16
C VAL A 465 -5.65 18.14 -2.23
N LYS A 466 -4.84 19.18 -2.11
CA LYS A 466 -3.38 19.13 -2.14
C LYS A 466 -2.71 19.51 -0.83
N LEU A 467 -3.38 20.31 0.00
CA LEU A 467 -2.90 20.66 1.33
C LEU A 467 -3.96 20.32 2.38
N ILE A 468 -3.54 19.61 3.40
CA ILE A 468 -4.38 19.23 4.53
C ILE A 468 -3.82 19.87 5.82
N LEU A 469 -4.66 20.50 6.62
CA LEU A 469 -4.34 20.94 7.97
C LEU A 469 -5.07 20.07 9.00
N ILE A 470 -4.32 19.55 9.97
CA ILE A 470 -4.86 18.82 11.13
C ILE A 470 -4.52 19.61 12.39
N ASP A 471 -5.50 20.31 12.97
CA ASP A 471 -5.38 21.11 14.19
C ASP A 471 -6.33 20.59 15.29
N ASN A 472 -5.87 19.74 16.24
CA ASN A 472 -4.50 19.27 16.42
C ASN A 472 -4.43 17.72 16.51
N LEU A 473 -3.21 17.21 16.68
CA LEU A 473 -2.95 15.78 16.82
C LEU A 473 -3.77 15.13 17.95
N MET A 474 -3.93 15.81 19.08
CA MET A 474 -4.62 15.24 20.26
C MET A 474 -6.10 15.06 20.04
N THR A 475 -6.76 16.01 19.38
CA THR A 475 -8.21 15.96 19.09
C THR A 475 -8.51 15.05 17.90
N ALA A 476 -7.52 14.81 17.03
CA ALA A 476 -7.63 13.91 15.88
C ALA A 476 -7.56 12.42 16.28
N LEU A 477 -7.09 12.12 17.51
CA LEU A 477 -7.00 10.76 18.04
C LEU A 477 -8.32 10.37 18.68
N ASP A 478 -8.95 9.33 18.14
CA ASP A 478 -10.19 8.75 18.68
C ASP A 478 -9.86 7.58 19.63
N VAL A 479 -9.13 7.85 20.72
CA VAL A 479 -8.67 6.82 21.65
C VAL A 479 -8.90 7.24 23.10
N ASP A 480 -9.30 6.28 23.93
CA ASP A 480 -9.39 6.43 25.37
C ASP A 480 -7.96 6.60 25.97
N LEU A 481 -7.67 7.80 26.45
CA LEU A 481 -6.33 8.38 26.62
C LEU A 481 -5.47 7.77 27.76
N SER A 482 -5.91 6.73 28.46
CA SER A 482 -5.29 6.41 29.75
C SER A 482 -4.03 5.53 29.71
N LYS A 483 -3.78 4.73 28.67
CA LYS A 483 -2.63 3.77 28.67
C LYS A 483 -1.80 3.68 27.38
N GLU A 484 -2.28 4.15 26.22
CA GLU A 484 -1.63 3.88 24.91
C GLU A 484 -1.44 5.14 24.04
N LEU A 485 -1.52 6.33 24.62
CA LEU A 485 -1.49 7.61 23.91
C LEU A 485 -0.30 7.77 22.95
N TYR A 486 0.91 7.42 23.39
CA TYR A 486 2.12 7.58 22.57
C TYR A 486 2.10 6.69 21.32
N ARG A 487 1.56 5.50 21.47
CA ARG A 487 1.44 4.56 20.35
C ARG A 487 0.37 5.01 19.37
N ALA A 488 -0.79 5.43 19.85
CA ALA A 488 -1.85 5.97 19.01
C ALA A 488 -1.37 7.19 18.21
N GLN A 489 -0.59 8.08 18.83
CA GLN A 489 0.04 9.21 18.16
C GLN A 489 1.00 8.74 17.06
N SER A 490 1.87 7.77 17.37
CA SER A 490 2.82 7.21 16.42
C SER A 490 2.13 6.55 15.23
N ASP A 491 1.10 5.74 15.49
CA ASP A 491 0.32 5.05 14.45
C ASP A 491 -0.46 6.04 13.57
N PHE A 492 -1.05 7.08 14.18
CA PHE A 492 -1.72 8.14 13.44
C PHE A 492 -0.77 8.90 12.51
N VAL A 493 0.40 9.31 13.02
CA VAL A 493 1.41 10.02 12.21
C VAL A 493 1.93 9.15 11.07
N ASN A 494 2.07 7.82 11.29
CA ASN A 494 2.39 6.88 10.21
C ASN A 494 1.32 6.84 9.14
N ALA A 495 0.04 6.77 9.54
CA ALA A 495 -1.07 6.76 8.59
C ALA A 495 -1.13 8.07 7.80
N VAL A 496 -0.95 9.21 8.47
CA VAL A 496 -0.87 10.54 7.85
C VAL A 496 0.30 10.60 6.84
N LYS A 497 1.48 10.09 7.23
CA LYS A 497 2.65 10.03 6.32
C LYS A 497 2.39 9.12 5.12
N TYR A 498 1.76 7.97 5.34
CA TYR A 498 1.37 7.09 4.24
C TYR A 498 0.41 7.78 3.26
N ILE A 499 -0.60 8.50 3.75
CA ILE A 499 -1.54 9.27 2.92
C ILE A 499 -0.80 10.34 2.13
N ALA A 500 0.08 11.12 2.78
CA ALA A 500 0.86 12.17 2.13
C ALA A 500 1.65 11.64 0.92
N VAL A 501 2.37 10.53 1.11
CA VAL A 501 3.19 9.91 0.05
C VAL A 501 2.33 9.24 -1.02
N LYS A 502 1.30 8.47 -0.61
CA LYS A 502 0.44 7.71 -1.53
C LYS A 502 -0.32 8.62 -2.51
N TYR A 503 -0.82 9.73 -2.02
CA TYR A 503 -1.63 10.65 -2.81
C TYR A 503 -0.87 11.88 -3.30
N ASN A 504 0.42 11.99 -2.98
CA ASN A 504 1.26 13.13 -3.33
C ASN A 504 0.63 14.47 -2.90
N VAL A 505 0.34 14.58 -1.59
CA VAL A 505 -0.26 15.75 -0.95
C VAL A 505 0.59 16.23 0.21
N ALA A 506 0.53 17.52 0.54
CA ALA A 506 1.19 18.08 1.71
C ALA A 506 0.24 18.07 2.93
N ILE A 507 0.75 17.73 4.12
CA ILE A 507 -0.03 17.69 5.34
C ILE A 507 0.66 18.49 6.44
N ILE A 508 -0.06 19.46 7.04
CA ILE A 508 0.38 20.21 8.21
C ILE A 508 -0.33 19.62 9.43
N LEU A 509 0.43 19.26 10.44
CA LEU A 509 -0.04 18.72 11.69
C LEU A 509 0.37 19.63 12.84
N ILE A 510 -0.60 20.13 13.62
CA ILE A 510 -0.30 20.87 14.84
C ILE A 510 -0.15 19.89 16.00
N ALA A 511 0.95 20.01 16.72
CA ALA A 511 1.21 19.22 17.91
C ALA A 511 1.62 20.12 19.08
N HIS A 512 1.18 19.76 20.28
CA HIS A 512 1.62 20.44 21.50
C HIS A 512 3.03 19.98 21.89
N PRO A 513 3.86 20.82 22.52
CA PRO A 513 5.12 20.40 23.08
C PRO A 513 4.92 19.53 24.32
N ARG A 514 5.94 18.73 24.67
CA ARG A 514 6.02 18.10 26.00
C ARG A 514 6.04 19.21 27.06
N LYS A 515 5.60 18.88 28.27
CA LYS A 515 5.79 19.77 29.41
C LYS A 515 7.30 19.90 29.66
N THR A 516 7.88 21.00 29.23
CA THR A 516 9.26 21.39 29.53
C THR A 516 9.26 22.43 30.64
N ALA A 517 10.32 22.50 31.44
CA ALA A 517 10.47 23.55 32.43
C ALA A 517 10.47 24.93 31.73
N ASP A 518 10.02 25.96 32.45
CA ASP A 518 10.00 27.31 31.91
C ASP A 518 11.43 27.79 31.57
N GLY A 519 11.59 28.41 30.40
CA GLY A 519 12.87 28.93 29.91
C GLY A 519 13.67 28.00 29.00
N ILE A 520 13.24 26.75 28.79
CA ILE A 520 13.90 25.85 27.82
C ILE A 520 13.40 26.14 26.41
N GLU A 521 14.34 26.39 25.49
CA GLU A 521 14.02 26.52 24.05
C GLU A 521 13.46 25.22 23.47
N LEU A 522 12.44 25.36 22.64
CA LEU A 522 11.83 24.21 21.97
C LEU A 522 12.75 23.71 20.84
N ASN A 523 13.10 22.45 20.89
CA ASN A 523 13.85 21.73 19.85
C ASN A 523 12.98 20.61 19.22
N ALA A 524 13.53 19.82 18.32
CA ALA A 524 12.81 18.72 17.69
C ALA A 524 12.27 17.70 18.70
N ASP A 525 12.99 17.47 19.81
CA ASP A 525 12.61 16.53 20.88
C ASP A 525 11.52 17.09 21.80
N SER A 526 11.24 18.39 21.71
CA SER A 526 10.22 19.06 22.52
C SER A 526 8.78 18.77 22.06
N VAL A 527 8.57 18.15 20.90
CA VAL A 527 7.23 17.80 20.42
C VAL A 527 6.60 16.76 21.35
N SER A 528 5.38 17.03 21.81
CA SER A 528 4.64 16.10 22.68
C SER A 528 4.37 14.78 21.96
N GLY A 529 4.67 13.68 22.63
CA GLY A 529 4.58 12.36 22.07
C GLY A 529 5.90 11.62 22.24
N SER A 530 6.08 10.52 21.57
CA SER A 530 7.35 9.82 21.47
C SER A 530 8.29 10.61 20.56
N GLY A 531 9.60 10.51 20.76
CA GLY A 531 10.60 10.95 19.76
C GLY A 531 10.30 10.39 18.36
N ASP A 532 9.43 9.39 18.30
CA ASP A 532 8.94 8.77 17.08
C ASP A 532 8.14 9.73 16.18
N ILE A 533 7.39 10.70 16.72
CA ILE A 533 6.64 11.68 15.88
C ILE A 533 7.63 12.49 15.06
N THR A 534 8.62 13.09 15.72
CA THR A 534 9.62 13.89 15.01
C THR A 534 10.47 13.05 14.07
N ASN A 535 10.72 11.77 14.41
CA ASN A 535 11.46 10.88 13.52
C ASN A 535 10.71 10.55 12.23
N ARG A 536 9.40 10.60 12.23
CA ARG A 536 8.54 10.20 11.07
C ARG A 536 8.18 11.34 10.13
N VAL A 537 8.13 12.58 10.64
CA VAL A 537 7.78 13.75 9.84
C VAL A 537 9.00 14.34 9.12
N ASP A 538 8.75 15.12 8.08
CA ASP A 538 9.80 15.63 7.19
C ASP A 538 10.31 17.00 7.61
N LEU A 539 9.43 17.84 8.13
CA LEU A 539 9.73 19.21 8.55
C LEU A 539 9.11 19.48 9.92
N VAL A 540 9.86 20.15 10.80
CA VAL A 540 9.36 20.59 12.11
C VAL A 540 9.65 22.07 12.26
N LEU A 541 8.59 22.84 12.45
CA LEU A 541 8.62 24.26 12.75
C LEU A 541 8.20 24.48 14.20
N THR A 542 8.92 25.32 14.91
CA THR A 542 8.48 25.80 16.23
C THR A 542 8.03 27.24 16.12
N TYR A 543 6.97 27.59 16.84
CA TYR A 543 6.48 28.96 16.95
C TYR A 543 6.46 29.34 18.42
N SER A 544 7.16 30.41 18.80
CA SER A 544 7.29 30.85 20.18
C SER A 544 7.31 32.36 20.29
N LYS A 545 6.89 32.88 21.45
CA LYS A 545 7.10 34.28 21.80
C LYS A 545 8.58 34.54 22.06
N ASN A 546 9.03 35.71 21.64
CA ASN A 546 10.40 36.15 21.93
C ASN A 546 10.46 36.63 23.37
N SER A 547 11.38 36.09 24.18
CA SER A 547 11.57 36.46 25.59
C SER A 547 12.45 37.70 25.75
N ASP A 548 13.16 38.11 24.71
CA ASP A 548 14.11 39.19 24.75
C ASP A 548 13.53 40.47 24.18
N ASP A 549 13.35 41.43 25.05
CA ASP A 549 13.04 42.83 24.84
C ASP A 549 11.62 43.27 24.52
N ASP A 550 11.01 43.98 25.48
CA ASP A 550 9.79 44.78 25.35
C ASP A 550 9.89 45.94 24.31
N LYS A 551 10.96 46.03 23.54
CA LYS A 551 11.23 47.12 22.58
C LYS A 551 11.27 46.72 21.12
N ASP A 552 11.20 45.41 20.82
CA ASP A 552 11.26 44.95 19.43
C ASP A 552 9.82 44.71 18.90
N ASP A 553 9.48 45.28 17.73
CA ASP A 553 8.23 45.01 17.00
C ASP A 553 8.05 43.52 16.64
N PHE A 554 9.09 42.71 16.83
CA PHE A 554 9.15 41.28 16.54
C PHE A 554 8.93 40.42 17.79
N GLN A 555 7.68 40.30 18.20
CA GLN A 555 7.28 39.62 19.43
C GLN A 555 7.30 38.10 19.36
N SER A 556 7.54 37.52 18.20
CA SER A 556 7.56 36.06 18.00
C SER A 556 8.70 35.60 17.12
N LYS A 557 9.05 34.33 17.25
CA LYS A 557 10.04 33.69 16.39
C LYS A 557 9.54 32.36 15.85
N ILE A 558 9.98 32.01 14.64
CA ILE A 558 9.83 30.70 14.04
C ILE A 558 11.22 30.07 13.99
N ALA A 559 11.34 28.81 14.41
CA ALA A 559 12.54 28.04 14.17
C ALA A 559 12.23 26.82 13.30
N ILE A 560 13.18 26.46 12.44
CA ILE A 560 13.15 25.27 11.61
C ILE A 560 14.09 24.27 12.28
N VAL A 561 13.54 23.41 13.13
CA VAL A 561 14.33 22.50 13.97
C VAL A 561 14.62 21.17 13.29
N LYS A 562 13.89 20.86 12.22
CA LYS A 562 14.12 19.70 11.36
C LYS A 562 13.70 19.99 9.92
N ASN A 563 14.55 19.63 8.98
CA ASN A 563 14.24 19.64 7.54
C ASN A 563 14.94 18.44 6.88
N ARG A 564 14.19 17.36 6.67
CA ARG A 564 14.73 16.11 6.13
C ARG A 564 15.18 16.24 4.67
N LEU A 565 14.52 17.11 3.89
CA LEU A 565 14.73 17.18 2.46
C LEU A 565 16.04 17.92 2.09
N THR A 566 16.28 19.06 2.73
CA THR A 566 17.44 19.90 2.39
C THR A 566 18.49 19.95 3.52
N GLY A 567 18.14 19.55 4.74
CA GLY A 567 18.99 19.67 5.92
C GLY A 567 19.10 21.10 6.47
N ASN A 568 18.52 22.09 5.79
CA ASN A 568 18.61 23.48 6.21
C ASN A 568 17.74 23.73 7.45
N VAL A 569 18.33 24.26 8.49
CA VAL A 569 17.69 24.61 9.76
C VAL A 569 17.90 26.09 10.07
N ALA A 570 17.06 26.66 10.91
CA ALA A 570 17.16 28.04 11.36
C ALA A 570 16.56 28.18 12.76
N ASP A 571 17.29 28.77 13.68
CA ASP A 571 16.90 28.83 15.09
C ASP A 571 16.08 30.08 15.44
N ASN A 572 16.17 31.14 14.65
CA ASN A 572 15.58 32.42 15.01
C ASN A 572 15.13 33.25 13.80
N ILE A 573 14.01 32.90 13.23
CA ILE A 573 13.34 33.73 12.21
C ILE A 573 12.37 34.65 12.96
N LYS A 574 12.78 35.90 13.18
CA LYS A 574 11.97 36.90 13.88
C LYS A 574 10.78 37.31 13.05
N VAL A 575 9.59 37.28 13.66
CA VAL A 575 8.31 37.63 13.03
C VAL A 575 7.49 38.53 13.94
N ALA A 576 6.78 39.47 13.33
CA ALA A 576 5.81 40.29 14.01
C ALA A 576 4.39 39.79 13.72
N TYR A 577 3.48 40.00 14.67
CA TYR A 577 2.08 39.60 14.57
C TYR A 577 1.16 40.83 14.50
N SER A 578 0.21 40.80 13.59
CA SER A 578 -0.83 41.81 13.46
C SER A 578 -2.14 41.38 14.14
N GLN A 579 -2.55 42.08 15.16
CA GLN A 579 -3.86 41.88 15.81
C GLN A 579 -5.03 42.12 14.85
N ILE A 580 -4.88 43.07 13.91
CA ILE A 580 -5.93 43.51 12.98
C ILE A 580 -6.28 42.38 11.99
N CYS A 581 -5.30 41.89 11.26
CA CYS A 581 -5.53 40.90 10.21
C CYS A 581 -5.03 39.50 10.58
N LYS A 582 -4.71 39.27 11.84
CA LYS A 582 -4.26 37.96 12.35
C LYS A 582 -3.11 37.31 11.54
N ARG A 583 -2.23 38.14 10.95
CA ARG A 583 -1.11 37.69 10.13
C ARG A 583 0.22 37.84 10.85
N THR A 584 1.13 36.92 10.52
CA THR A 584 2.54 36.94 10.91
C THR A 584 3.39 37.35 9.72
N ALA A 585 4.36 38.24 9.92
CA ALA A 585 5.24 38.72 8.83
C ALA A 585 6.68 38.91 9.31
N THR A 586 7.65 38.63 8.45
CA THR A 586 9.07 38.90 8.71
C THR A 586 9.42 40.36 8.49
N LYS A 587 10.60 40.80 8.97
CA LYS A 587 11.09 42.18 8.82
C LYS A 587 11.13 42.60 7.34
N LYS A 588 11.48 41.72 6.43
CA LYS A 588 11.53 41.98 5.02
C LYS A 588 10.13 42.27 4.44
N GLN A 589 9.13 41.50 4.86
CA GLN A 589 7.74 41.70 4.45
C GLN A 589 7.10 42.97 5.03
N GLN A 590 7.55 43.43 6.21
CA GLN A 590 7.07 44.67 6.84
C GLN A 590 7.66 45.95 6.20
N LYS A 591 8.88 45.93 5.63
CA LYS A 591 9.49 47.06 4.98
C LYS A 591 8.62 47.61 3.85
N ASN A 592 7.78 46.80 3.27
CA ASN A 592 6.76 47.22 2.33
C ASN A 592 5.49 47.68 3.10
N LYS A 593 5.49 48.93 3.58
CA LYS A 593 4.48 49.50 4.50
C LYS A 593 3.02 49.40 4.02
N ARG A 594 2.77 49.20 2.74
CA ARG A 594 1.42 49.04 2.17
C ARG A 594 0.88 47.62 2.31
N LYS A 595 1.77 46.60 2.50
CA LYS A 595 1.41 45.21 2.45
C LYS A 595 1.94 44.51 3.70
N TRP A 596 1.17 44.49 4.78
CA TRP A 596 1.36 43.52 5.85
C TRP A 596 1.02 42.14 5.29
N GLY A 597 1.97 41.59 4.56
CA GLY A 597 1.74 40.40 3.80
C GLY A 597 1.12 40.70 2.41
N LYS A 598 0.59 39.68 1.83
CA LYS A 598 0.10 39.55 0.47
C LYS A 598 -1.30 40.17 0.27
N ILE A 599 -1.58 40.70 -0.90
CA ILE A 599 -2.94 40.93 -1.38
C ILE A 599 -3.36 39.64 -2.10
N TYR A 600 -4.44 39.02 -1.63
CA TYR A 600 -4.95 37.78 -2.22
C TYR A 600 -5.74 38.05 -3.50
N GLY A 601 -5.87 37.02 -4.34
CA GLY A 601 -6.47 37.12 -5.67
C GLY A 601 -7.86 37.74 -5.70
N CYS A 602 -8.67 37.54 -4.65
CA CYS A 602 -10.01 38.17 -4.54
C CYS A 602 -9.98 39.72 -4.49
N PHE A 603 -8.82 40.31 -4.20
CA PHE A 603 -8.64 41.77 -4.11
C PHE A 603 -7.60 42.32 -5.11
N LYS A 604 -7.08 41.47 -5.99
CA LYS A 604 -6.26 41.95 -7.12
C LYS A 604 -7.22 42.53 -8.14
N GLU A 605 -7.17 43.84 -8.32
CA GLU A 605 -7.78 44.46 -9.49
C GLU A 605 -7.09 43.91 -10.73
N VAL A 606 -7.89 43.60 -11.76
CA VAL A 606 -7.36 43.21 -13.07
C VAL A 606 -6.76 44.51 -13.70
N ASP A 607 -5.63 44.93 -13.19
CA ASP A 607 -4.90 46.07 -13.74
C ASP A 607 -3.60 45.62 -14.36
N THR A 608 -3.60 45.85 -15.62
CA THR A 608 -2.49 45.93 -16.55
C THR A 608 -1.53 47.06 -16.15
N ALA A 609 -0.61 46.79 -15.21
CA ALA A 609 0.67 47.52 -15.13
C ALA A 609 1.53 47.03 -13.97
N GLU A 610 2.58 46.32 -14.28
CA GLU A 610 3.92 46.36 -13.67
C GLU A 610 4.00 46.44 -12.12
N ASP A 611 3.95 45.31 -11.44
CA ASP A 611 4.59 45.11 -10.13
C ASP A 611 5.95 44.40 -10.36
N GLU A 612 6.85 45.09 -11.07
CA GLU A 612 8.27 44.77 -11.11
C GLU A 612 8.93 45.29 -9.84
N ASP A 613 9.03 44.48 -8.76
CA ASP A 613 10.05 44.68 -7.72
C ASP A 613 10.00 43.60 -6.60
N LEU A 614 9.46 42.44 -6.87
CA LEU A 614 9.78 41.24 -6.09
C LEU A 614 10.25 40.16 -7.05
N PRO A 615 11.41 39.54 -6.83
CA PRO A 615 11.81 38.42 -7.67
C PRO A 615 10.71 37.37 -7.67
N PRO A 616 10.44 36.72 -8.80
CA PRO A 616 9.45 35.67 -8.88
C PRO A 616 9.89 34.57 -7.93
N PHE A 617 9.04 34.31 -6.96
CA PHE A 617 9.24 33.21 -6.01
C PHE A 617 8.75 31.93 -6.63
#